data_6f58ce5dea74c7819ed7d4c041f567af
#
_entry.id   6f58ce5dea74c7819ed7d4c041f567af
#
_cell.length_a   1.000
_cell.length_b   1.000
_cell.length_c   1.000
_cell.angle_alpha   90.00
_cell.angle_beta   90.00
_cell.angle_gamma   90.00
#
_symmetry.space_group_name_H-M   'P 1'
#
loop_
_entity.id
_entity.type
_entity.pdbx_description
1 polymer ?
#
loop_
_entity_poly.entity_id
_entity_poly.type
_entity_poly.pdbx_seq_one_letter_code
_entity_poly.pdbx_strand_id
1 'polypeptide(L)'
;MPQPNITTVDHAALERQVLELVGQLAAELRPGLAIAGIGLEDSLERELGLGSLERVELLTRIERVVGVRLADNAIATADTPAELVRAIIAAKPAPAENIPAILPALDRAASAPETAKTLVEVLQWHFQTSPERPHIYLRQDDGTEQQITYHSLWQRAMAVATALRRRGIGRRDTIAIMLRTETAFFPAFFGTLLAGAIPVPIYPPFRPDRIADYARRQASILSNAGTRLIITFADIERLAGLLRSQVPTLSAVTTLDDLAPP
;
A
#
# COMPACT_ATOMS: atom_id res chain seq x y z
N MET A 1 9.30 39.16 -7.45
CA MET A 1 10.39 38.17 -7.49
C MET A 1 10.04 37.22 -8.61
N PRO A 2 10.83 37.05 -9.69
CA PRO A 2 10.52 36.14 -10.78
C PRO A 2 10.65 34.70 -10.28
N GLN A 3 9.69 33.88 -10.63
CA GLN A 3 9.71 32.43 -10.38
C GLN A 3 10.85 31.78 -11.19
N PRO A 4 11.58 30.80 -10.67
CA PRO A 4 12.60 30.12 -11.45
C PRO A 4 11.93 29.30 -12.56
N ASN A 5 12.30 29.64 -13.77
CA ASN A 5 11.86 28.99 -15.00
C ASN A 5 12.51 27.60 -15.11
N ILE A 6 11.73 26.52 -14.95
CA ILE A 6 12.18 25.12 -15.06
C ILE A 6 12.38 24.76 -16.55
N THR A 7 13.27 25.45 -17.26
CA THR A 7 13.43 25.21 -18.69
C THR A 7 14.79 24.61 -19.09
N THR A 8 15.64 24.20 -18.16
CA THR A 8 16.80 23.36 -18.46
C THR A 8 17.23 22.64 -17.18
N VAL A 9 16.56 21.54 -16.86
CA VAL A 9 17.09 20.65 -15.81
C VAL A 9 18.38 20.06 -16.37
N ASP A 10 19.51 20.43 -15.75
CA ASP A 10 20.79 19.76 -16.05
C ASP A 10 20.66 18.29 -15.63
N HIS A 11 20.38 17.42 -16.61
CA HIS A 11 20.22 15.99 -16.40
C HIS A 11 21.36 15.39 -15.58
N ALA A 12 22.58 15.79 -15.86
CA ALA A 12 23.75 15.30 -15.14
C ALA A 12 23.79 15.78 -13.68
N ALA A 13 23.28 16.98 -13.40
CA ALA A 13 23.16 17.47 -12.04
C ALA A 13 22.07 16.71 -11.27
N LEU A 14 20.94 16.42 -11.90
CA LEU A 14 19.84 15.65 -11.31
C LEU A 14 20.26 14.21 -11.03
N GLU A 15 20.93 13.55 -11.97
CA GLU A 15 21.48 12.21 -11.78
C GLU A 15 22.44 12.13 -10.59
N ARG A 16 23.38 13.07 -10.50
CA ARG A 16 24.30 13.15 -9.34
C ARG A 16 23.54 13.33 -8.01
N GLN A 17 22.54 14.20 -8.00
CA GLN A 17 21.75 14.48 -6.81
C GLN A 17 20.94 13.26 -6.36
N VAL A 18 20.34 12.53 -7.30
CA VAL A 18 19.62 11.28 -7.00
C VAL A 18 20.58 10.22 -6.48
N LEU A 19 21.74 10.02 -7.13
CA LEU A 19 22.76 9.06 -6.68
C LEU A 19 23.29 9.40 -5.28
N GLU A 20 23.45 10.68 -4.97
CA GLU A 20 23.88 11.14 -3.64
C GLU A 20 22.84 10.79 -2.58
N LEU A 21 21.55 11.07 -2.82
CA LEU A 21 20.47 10.74 -1.89
C LEU A 21 20.32 9.23 -1.68
N VAL A 22 20.42 8.45 -2.76
CA VAL A 22 20.42 6.98 -2.70
C VAL A 22 21.59 6.48 -1.87
N GLY A 23 22.78 7.03 -2.12
CA GLY A 23 24.01 6.66 -1.41
C GLY A 23 23.97 7.00 0.08
N GLN A 24 23.46 8.17 0.43
CA GLN A 24 23.28 8.59 1.83
C GLN A 24 22.35 7.60 2.56
N LEU A 25 21.19 7.29 1.99
CA LEU A 25 20.24 6.38 2.61
C LEU A 25 20.82 4.95 2.72
N ALA A 26 21.47 4.45 1.68
CA ALA A 26 22.11 3.14 1.70
C ALA A 26 23.22 3.05 2.77
N ALA A 27 24.01 4.11 2.95
CA ALA A 27 25.05 4.17 3.97
C ALA A 27 24.47 4.23 5.40
N GLU A 28 23.36 4.93 5.61
CA GLU A 28 22.66 4.95 6.90
C GLU A 28 22.19 3.54 7.31
N LEU A 29 21.71 2.75 6.36
CA LEU A 29 21.19 1.40 6.60
C LEU A 29 22.29 0.33 6.71
N ARG A 30 23.39 0.54 6.01
CA ARG A 30 24.52 -0.41 5.95
C ARG A 30 25.83 0.34 6.13
N PRO A 31 26.25 0.61 7.36
CA PRO A 31 27.54 1.20 7.64
C PRO A 31 28.65 0.30 7.06
N GLY A 32 29.35 0.77 6.04
CA GLY A 32 30.40 0.02 5.34
C GLY A 32 30.14 -0.24 3.86
N LEU A 33 28.96 0.09 3.34
CA LEU A 33 28.74 0.11 1.90
C LEU A 33 29.49 1.32 1.30
N ALA A 34 30.46 1.06 0.42
CA ALA A 34 31.19 2.15 -0.24
C ALA A 34 30.27 2.91 -1.19
N ILE A 35 29.97 4.16 -0.88
CA ILE A 35 29.15 5.07 -1.70
C ILE A 35 29.74 5.27 -3.13
N ALA A 36 31.03 5.06 -3.27
CA ALA A 36 31.80 5.30 -4.52
C ALA A 36 31.50 4.32 -5.68
N GLY A 37 30.56 3.40 -5.51
CA GLY A 37 30.24 2.39 -6.52
C GLY A 37 28.78 2.31 -6.93
N ILE A 38 27.89 3.24 -6.51
CA ILE A 38 26.48 3.18 -6.88
C ILE A 38 26.29 3.74 -8.29
N GLY A 39 25.79 2.89 -9.19
CA GLY A 39 25.48 3.23 -10.58
C GLY A 39 24.00 3.58 -10.78
N LEU A 40 23.70 4.22 -11.90
CA LEU A 40 22.32 4.57 -12.27
C LEU A 40 21.44 3.35 -12.52
N GLU A 41 22.03 2.21 -12.90
CA GLU A 41 21.32 0.98 -13.22
C GLU A 41 21.29 -0.04 -12.06
N ASP A 42 21.89 0.29 -10.91
CA ASP A 42 21.90 -0.61 -9.76
C ASP A 42 20.49 -0.77 -9.19
N SER A 43 20.13 -2.00 -8.83
CA SER A 43 18.81 -2.27 -8.24
C SER A 43 18.74 -1.75 -6.80
N LEU A 44 17.78 -0.86 -6.55
CA LEU A 44 17.53 -0.31 -5.21
C LEU A 44 17.31 -1.41 -4.16
N GLU A 45 16.60 -2.49 -4.52
CA GLU A 45 16.32 -3.57 -3.59
C GLU A 45 17.43 -4.60 -3.50
N ARG A 46 17.91 -5.14 -4.65
CA ARG A 46 18.82 -6.27 -4.66
C ARG A 46 20.26 -5.90 -4.34
N GLU A 47 20.71 -4.78 -4.87
CA GLU A 47 22.12 -4.37 -4.76
C GLU A 47 22.31 -3.39 -3.59
N LEU A 48 21.37 -2.46 -3.42
CA LEU A 48 21.46 -1.44 -2.38
C LEU A 48 20.68 -1.79 -1.11
N GLY A 49 19.80 -2.81 -1.16
CA GLY A 49 19.04 -3.30 -0.01
C GLY A 49 17.97 -2.33 0.48
N LEU A 50 17.51 -1.43 -0.39
CA LEU A 50 16.44 -0.49 -0.09
C LEU A 50 15.08 -1.18 -0.30
N GLY A 51 14.46 -1.62 0.77
CA GLY A 51 13.13 -2.20 0.76
C GLY A 51 12.02 -1.16 0.59
N SER A 52 10.77 -1.58 0.75
CA SER A 52 9.62 -0.70 0.49
C SER A 52 9.59 0.53 1.40
N LEU A 53 9.95 0.38 2.68
CA LEU A 53 9.96 1.50 3.64
C LEU A 53 11.06 2.50 3.31
N GLU A 54 12.25 2.01 2.98
CA GLU A 54 13.39 2.84 2.63
C GLU A 54 13.16 3.59 1.31
N ARG A 55 12.42 2.99 0.38
CA ARG A 55 12.02 3.66 -0.86
C ARG A 55 11.05 4.82 -0.61
N VAL A 56 10.10 4.68 0.32
CA VAL A 56 9.22 5.79 0.73
C VAL A 56 10.04 6.93 1.33
N GLU A 57 10.99 6.63 2.20
CA GLU A 57 11.90 7.62 2.76
C GLU A 57 12.74 8.30 1.67
N LEU A 58 13.29 7.52 0.74
CA LEU A 58 14.05 8.04 -0.40
C LEU A 58 13.23 9.03 -1.23
N LEU A 59 11.98 8.71 -1.51
CA LEU A 59 11.09 9.59 -2.25
C LEU A 59 10.82 10.89 -1.51
N THR A 60 10.54 10.79 -0.21
CA THR A 60 10.31 11.98 0.62
C THR A 60 11.53 12.91 0.61
N ARG A 61 12.74 12.34 0.61
CA ARG A 61 13.98 13.11 0.49
C ARG A 61 14.12 13.74 -0.89
N ILE A 62 13.85 12.97 -1.95
CA ILE A 62 13.90 13.47 -3.34
C ILE A 62 12.90 14.61 -3.54
N GLU A 63 11.64 14.43 -3.15
CA GLU A 63 10.59 15.43 -3.28
C GLU A 63 10.97 16.74 -2.57
N ARG A 64 11.53 16.63 -1.37
CA ARG A 64 11.98 17.79 -0.58
C ARG A 64 13.14 18.54 -1.23
N VAL A 65 14.09 17.80 -1.82
CA VAL A 65 15.31 18.38 -2.37
C VAL A 65 15.10 18.93 -3.77
N VAL A 66 14.30 18.23 -4.59
CA VAL A 66 14.05 18.61 -6.00
C VAL A 66 12.84 19.56 -6.12
N GLY A 67 11.94 19.58 -5.12
CA GLY A 67 10.75 20.46 -5.13
C GLY A 67 9.65 19.98 -6.11
N VAL A 68 9.62 18.69 -6.42
CA VAL A 68 8.58 18.07 -7.25
C VAL A 68 7.79 17.07 -6.41
N ARG A 69 6.58 16.75 -6.84
CA ARG A 69 5.81 15.64 -6.27
C ARG A 69 5.80 14.49 -7.25
N LEU A 70 6.26 13.34 -6.79
CA LEU A 70 6.24 12.10 -7.55
C LEU A 70 4.90 11.40 -7.36
N ALA A 71 4.42 10.74 -8.41
CA ALA A 71 3.21 9.93 -8.30
C ALA A 71 3.48 8.73 -7.39
N ASP A 72 2.49 8.34 -6.56
CA ASP A 72 2.61 7.23 -5.59
C ASP A 72 3.03 5.91 -6.25
N ASN A 73 2.67 5.71 -7.52
CA ASN A 73 3.11 4.56 -8.30
C ASN A 73 4.59 4.62 -8.72
N ALA A 74 5.21 5.80 -8.77
CA ALA A 74 6.63 5.94 -9.13
C ALA A 74 7.53 5.20 -8.12
N ILE A 75 7.13 5.18 -6.84
CA ILE A 75 7.81 4.43 -5.77
C ILE A 75 7.80 2.93 -6.04
N ALA A 76 6.61 2.44 -6.42
CA ALA A 76 6.39 1.02 -6.64
C ALA A 76 7.03 0.52 -7.95
N THR A 77 7.24 1.40 -8.93
CA THR A 77 7.73 1.05 -10.26
C THR A 77 9.21 1.31 -10.45
N ALA A 78 9.81 2.30 -9.76
CA ALA A 78 11.23 2.59 -9.89
C ALA A 78 12.08 1.59 -9.10
N ASP A 79 12.92 0.81 -9.81
CA ASP A 79 13.83 -0.17 -9.22
C ASP A 79 15.30 0.26 -9.33
N THR A 80 15.57 1.34 -10.05
CA THR A 80 16.91 1.87 -10.25
C THR A 80 16.94 3.40 -10.07
N PRO A 81 18.09 4.01 -9.74
CA PRO A 81 18.27 5.46 -9.73
C PRO A 81 17.90 6.13 -11.05
N ALA A 82 18.20 5.50 -12.21
CA ALA A 82 17.82 6.01 -13.52
C ALA A 82 16.29 6.11 -13.71
N GLU A 83 15.54 5.16 -13.16
CA GLU A 83 14.08 5.19 -13.20
C GLU A 83 13.52 6.28 -12.30
N LEU A 84 14.13 6.56 -11.15
CA LEU A 84 13.79 7.70 -10.30
C LEU A 84 14.02 9.04 -11.02
N VAL A 85 15.16 9.21 -11.69
CA VAL A 85 15.45 10.39 -12.50
C VAL A 85 14.38 10.60 -13.58
N ARG A 86 14.00 9.53 -14.29
CA ARG A 86 12.93 9.59 -15.30
C ARG A 86 11.58 9.99 -14.68
N ALA A 87 11.26 9.46 -13.51
CA ALA A 87 10.04 9.82 -12.79
C ALA A 87 10.03 11.30 -12.37
N ILE A 88 11.16 11.82 -11.91
CA ILE A 88 11.33 13.24 -11.54
C ILE A 88 11.12 14.15 -12.75
N ILE A 89 11.69 13.81 -13.90
CA ILE A 89 11.55 14.59 -15.13
C ILE A 89 10.11 14.59 -15.64
N ALA A 90 9.40 13.48 -15.48
CA ALA A 90 7.99 13.35 -15.84
C ALA A 90 7.04 13.98 -14.81
N ALA A 91 7.53 14.29 -13.61
CA ALA A 91 6.73 14.85 -12.54
C ALA A 91 6.30 16.30 -12.86
N LYS A 92 5.07 16.62 -12.47
CA LYS A 92 4.62 18.01 -12.49
C LYS A 92 5.21 18.75 -11.28
N PRO A 93 5.49 20.07 -11.41
CA PRO A 93 5.85 20.89 -10.25
C PRO A 93 4.80 20.67 -9.15
N ALA A 94 5.25 20.38 -7.94
CA ALA A 94 4.34 20.29 -6.81
C ALA A 94 3.61 21.64 -6.68
N PRO A 95 2.27 21.69 -6.72
CA PRO A 95 1.59 22.87 -6.26
C PRO A 95 2.06 23.09 -4.84
N ALA A 96 2.41 24.35 -4.49
CA ALA A 96 2.72 24.71 -3.11
C ALA A 96 1.55 24.19 -2.25
N GLU A 97 1.77 23.10 -1.56
CA GLU A 97 0.73 22.55 -0.69
C GLU A 97 0.48 23.58 0.42
N ASN A 98 -0.58 24.34 0.25
CA ASN A 98 -1.40 24.63 1.40
C ASN A 98 -1.93 23.27 1.85
N ILE A 99 -1.18 22.57 2.68
CA ILE A 99 -1.77 21.55 3.53
C ILE A 99 -2.78 22.36 4.35
N PRO A 100 -4.08 22.24 4.08
CA PRO A 100 -5.01 22.84 4.99
C PRO A 100 -4.72 22.15 6.32
N ALA A 101 -4.18 22.89 7.27
CA ALA A 101 -4.05 22.45 8.66
C ALA A 101 -5.46 22.35 9.32
N ILE A 102 -6.44 22.01 8.54
CA ILE A 102 -7.76 21.59 8.95
C ILE A 102 -7.74 20.07 8.82
N LEU A 103 -6.99 19.43 9.71
CA LEU A 103 -7.58 18.25 10.31
C LEU A 103 -8.92 18.75 10.84
N PRO A 104 -10.07 18.28 10.30
CA PRO A 104 -11.36 18.60 10.88
C PRO A 104 -11.19 18.35 12.36
N ALA A 105 -11.55 19.34 13.20
CA ALA A 105 -11.36 19.24 14.63
C ALA A 105 -11.85 17.85 15.01
N LEU A 106 -10.93 16.95 15.31
CA LEU A 106 -11.27 15.58 15.63
C LEU A 106 -12.15 15.72 16.84
N ASP A 107 -13.46 15.59 16.62
CA ASP A 107 -14.41 15.50 17.72
C ASP A 107 -13.87 14.42 18.62
N ARG A 108 -13.18 14.83 19.68
CA ARG A 108 -12.58 13.89 20.63
C ARG A 108 -13.74 13.04 21.10
N ALA A 109 -13.72 11.76 20.73
CA ALA A 109 -14.68 10.82 21.24
C ALA A 109 -14.78 11.08 22.76
N ALA A 110 -15.97 11.29 23.26
CA ALA A 110 -16.21 11.63 24.68
C ALA A 110 -15.63 10.56 25.62
N SER A 111 -15.31 9.38 25.09
CA SER A 111 -14.65 8.28 25.80
C SER A 111 -13.83 7.42 24.82
N ALA A 112 -12.90 6.63 25.35
CA ALA A 112 -12.13 5.64 24.61
C ALA A 112 -12.70 4.23 24.88
N PRO A 113 -12.50 3.25 23.97
CA PRO A 113 -12.91 1.86 24.19
C PRO A 113 -11.95 1.13 25.14
N GLU A 114 -11.88 1.59 26.39
CA GLU A 114 -10.89 1.13 27.39
C GLU A 114 -10.98 -0.37 27.70
N THR A 115 -12.15 -0.98 27.49
CA THR A 115 -12.37 -2.42 27.73
C THR A 115 -12.12 -3.29 26.53
N ALA A 116 -11.96 -2.71 25.34
CA ALA A 116 -11.75 -3.44 24.10
C ALA A 116 -10.34 -4.07 24.08
N LYS A 117 -10.28 -5.36 23.75
CA LYS A 117 -9.05 -6.15 23.69
C LYS A 117 -8.63 -6.49 22.24
N THR A 118 -9.53 -6.26 21.29
CA THR A 118 -9.32 -6.61 19.88
C THR A 118 -9.71 -5.45 18.97
N LEU A 119 -9.16 -5.41 17.76
CA LEU A 119 -9.57 -4.42 16.73
C LEU A 119 -11.06 -4.53 16.38
N VAL A 120 -11.61 -5.73 16.44
CA VAL A 120 -13.04 -5.95 16.19
C VAL A 120 -13.90 -5.28 17.26
N GLU A 121 -13.53 -5.43 18.53
CA GLU A 121 -14.23 -4.78 19.66
C GLU A 121 -14.09 -3.25 19.59
N VAL A 122 -12.94 -2.73 19.20
CA VAL A 122 -12.74 -1.28 18.98
C VAL A 122 -13.66 -0.79 17.86
N LEU A 123 -13.69 -1.48 16.71
CA LEU A 123 -14.55 -1.12 15.60
C LEU A 123 -16.03 -1.16 16.00
N GLN A 124 -16.45 -2.20 16.70
CA GLN A 124 -17.80 -2.37 17.18
C GLN A 124 -18.20 -1.25 18.15
N TRP A 125 -17.32 -0.89 19.06
CA TRP A 125 -17.55 0.19 20.00
C TRP A 125 -17.78 1.53 19.29
N HIS A 126 -16.93 1.87 18.30
CA HIS A 126 -17.10 3.09 17.52
C HIS A 126 -18.37 3.06 16.67
N PHE A 127 -18.72 1.93 16.10
CA PHE A 127 -19.98 1.75 15.38
C PHE A 127 -21.19 2.00 16.28
N GLN A 128 -21.15 1.57 17.54
CA GLN A 128 -22.24 1.76 18.50
C GLN A 128 -22.34 3.17 19.07
N THR A 129 -21.18 3.82 19.28
CA THR A 129 -21.12 5.14 19.93
C THR A 129 -21.16 6.31 18.96
N SER A 130 -20.57 6.18 17.79
CA SER A 130 -20.44 7.27 16.82
C SER A 130 -20.44 6.73 15.38
N PRO A 131 -21.55 6.10 14.94
CA PRO A 131 -21.61 5.40 13.64
C PRO A 131 -21.29 6.30 12.45
N GLU A 132 -21.79 7.52 12.45
CA GLU A 132 -21.63 8.46 11.32
C GLU A 132 -20.29 9.20 11.31
N ARG A 133 -19.47 9.01 12.34
CA ARG A 133 -18.15 9.62 12.41
C ARG A 133 -17.26 9.04 11.30
N PRO A 134 -16.58 9.87 10.48
CA PRO A 134 -15.60 9.42 9.55
C PRO A 134 -14.43 8.73 10.27
N HIS A 135 -14.05 7.56 9.79
CA HIS A 135 -12.91 6.79 10.30
C HIS A 135 -11.71 6.87 9.35
N ILE A 136 -11.97 6.84 8.04
CA ILE A 136 -10.95 6.83 7.03
C ILE A 136 -11.26 7.93 6.02
N TYR A 137 -10.25 8.72 5.72
CA TYR A 137 -10.23 9.69 4.62
C TYR A 137 -9.30 9.12 3.55
N LEU A 138 -9.87 8.63 2.46
CA LEU A 138 -9.13 8.02 1.38
C LEU A 138 -9.00 9.01 0.22
N ARG A 139 -7.79 9.49 -0.02
CA ARG A 139 -7.50 10.39 -1.12
C ARG A 139 -7.27 9.58 -2.39
N GLN A 140 -7.97 9.91 -3.45
CA GLN A 140 -7.85 9.30 -4.76
C GLN A 140 -6.73 9.98 -5.58
N ASP A 141 -6.25 9.30 -6.63
CA ASP A 141 -5.21 9.83 -7.52
C ASP A 141 -5.64 11.12 -8.25
N ASP A 142 -6.93 11.34 -8.44
CA ASP A 142 -7.52 12.56 -9.03
C ASP A 142 -7.63 13.72 -8.04
N GLY A 143 -7.21 13.51 -6.79
CA GLY A 143 -7.27 14.50 -5.70
C GLY A 143 -8.61 14.55 -4.97
N THR A 144 -9.60 13.75 -5.37
CA THR A 144 -10.87 13.65 -4.64
C THR A 144 -10.65 12.87 -3.32
N GLU A 145 -11.48 13.16 -2.31
CA GLU A 145 -11.44 12.50 -1.03
C GLU A 145 -12.72 11.71 -0.79
N GLN A 146 -12.56 10.45 -0.46
CA GLN A 146 -13.67 9.58 -0.06
C GLN A 146 -13.61 9.31 1.43
N GLN A 147 -14.72 9.50 2.11
CA GLN A 147 -14.86 9.24 3.54
C GLN A 147 -15.53 7.89 3.77
N ILE A 148 -15.00 7.13 4.72
CA ILE A 148 -15.57 5.88 5.18
C ILE A 148 -15.92 6.06 6.66
N THR A 149 -17.22 6.01 6.99
CA THR A 149 -17.71 6.09 8.36
C THR A 149 -17.59 4.75 9.07
N TYR A 150 -17.65 4.75 10.41
CA TYR A 150 -17.70 3.51 11.17
C TYR A 150 -18.92 2.67 10.81
N HIS A 151 -20.06 3.30 10.51
CA HIS A 151 -21.28 2.63 10.08
C HIS A 151 -21.07 1.88 8.76
N SER A 152 -20.62 2.57 7.73
CA SER A 152 -20.41 1.97 6.40
C SER A 152 -19.35 0.87 6.43
N LEU A 153 -18.26 1.08 7.17
CA LEU A 153 -17.22 0.07 7.34
C LEU A 153 -17.75 -1.18 8.05
N TRP A 154 -18.50 -1.01 9.15
CA TRP A 154 -19.07 -2.12 9.90
C TRP A 154 -20.03 -2.96 9.05
N GLN A 155 -20.96 -2.31 8.35
CA GLN A 155 -21.92 -3.01 7.50
C GLN A 155 -21.23 -3.82 6.40
N ARG A 156 -20.30 -3.22 5.67
CA ARG A 156 -19.57 -3.92 4.60
C ARG A 156 -18.68 -5.03 5.15
N ALA A 157 -18.01 -4.82 6.27
CA ALA A 157 -17.20 -5.84 6.93
C ALA A 157 -18.05 -7.03 7.41
N MET A 158 -19.25 -6.79 7.93
CA MET A 158 -20.20 -7.83 8.33
C MET A 158 -20.69 -8.65 7.12
N ALA A 159 -20.94 -8.00 5.99
CA ALA A 159 -21.30 -8.70 4.75
C ALA A 159 -20.18 -9.63 4.29
N VAL A 160 -18.93 -9.15 4.27
CA VAL A 160 -17.74 -9.94 3.96
C VAL A 160 -17.58 -11.11 4.92
N ALA A 161 -17.69 -10.87 6.23
CA ALA A 161 -17.57 -11.92 7.25
C ALA A 161 -18.61 -13.03 7.05
N THR A 162 -19.85 -12.63 6.75
CA THR A 162 -20.95 -13.57 6.48
C THR A 162 -20.66 -14.42 5.25
N ALA A 163 -20.19 -13.79 4.17
CA ALA A 163 -19.86 -14.47 2.94
C ALA A 163 -18.66 -15.44 3.09
N LEU A 164 -17.65 -15.05 3.86
CA LEU A 164 -16.51 -15.91 4.20
C LEU A 164 -16.96 -17.14 4.99
N ARG A 165 -17.80 -16.94 6.03
CA ARG A 165 -18.33 -18.05 6.82
C ARG A 165 -19.17 -19.02 5.99
N ARG A 166 -19.99 -18.52 5.06
CA ARG A 166 -20.75 -19.36 4.11
C ARG A 166 -19.85 -20.22 3.22
N ARG A 167 -18.62 -19.77 2.95
CA ARG A 167 -17.58 -20.51 2.23
C ARG A 167 -16.75 -21.43 3.13
N GLY A 168 -17.14 -21.61 4.39
CA GLY A 168 -16.46 -22.46 5.35
C GLY A 168 -15.17 -21.86 5.90
N ILE A 169 -14.97 -20.54 5.74
CA ILE A 169 -13.85 -19.81 6.35
C ILE A 169 -14.18 -19.47 7.79
N GLY A 170 -13.28 -19.76 8.69
CA GLY A 170 -13.50 -19.52 10.11
C GLY A 170 -12.20 -19.33 10.89
N ARG A 171 -12.27 -19.69 12.16
CA ARG A 171 -11.17 -19.46 13.11
C ARG A 171 -9.87 -20.12 12.65
N ARG A 172 -8.77 -19.35 12.65
CA ARG A 172 -7.41 -19.71 12.22
C ARG A 172 -7.21 -19.91 10.73
N ASP A 173 -8.25 -19.80 9.90
CA ASP A 173 -8.02 -19.76 8.46
C ASP A 173 -7.32 -18.48 8.07
N THR A 174 -6.38 -18.57 7.15
CA THR A 174 -5.61 -17.43 6.66
C THR A 174 -6.15 -16.97 5.31
N ILE A 175 -6.44 -15.68 5.21
CA ILE A 175 -6.99 -15.05 4.01
C ILE A 175 -6.00 -13.99 3.52
N ALA A 176 -5.48 -14.19 2.32
CA ALA A 176 -4.65 -13.16 1.69
C ALA A 176 -5.53 -12.03 1.12
N ILE A 177 -5.14 -10.80 1.35
CA ILE A 177 -5.79 -9.60 0.82
C ILE A 177 -4.84 -8.94 -0.16
N MET A 178 -5.06 -9.20 -1.45
CA MET A 178 -4.27 -8.68 -2.57
C MET A 178 -5.04 -7.51 -3.21
N LEU A 179 -5.22 -6.46 -2.45
CA LEU A 179 -5.91 -5.24 -2.86
C LEU A 179 -4.97 -4.04 -2.77
N ARG A 180 -5.26 -3.01 -3.55
CA ARG A 180 -4.63 -1.69 -3.40
C ARG A 180 -5.16 -1.01 -2.15
N THR A 181 -4.53 0.11 -1.74
CA THR A 181 -5.06 0.97 -0.68
C THR A 181 -6.27 1.73 -1.24
N GLU A 182 -7.40 1.08 -1.25
CA GLU A 182 -8.66 1.57 -1.78
C GLU A 182 -9.83 1.20 -0.85
N THR A 183 -11.02 1.66 -1.15
CA THR A 183 -12.22 1.46 -0.32
C THR A 183 -12.48 -0.02 -0.01
N ALA A 184 -12.17 -0.91 -0.95
CA ALA A 184 -12.39 -2.36 -0.82
C ALA A 184 -11.47 -3.03 0.22
N PHE A 185 -10.28 -2.46 0.46
CA PHE A 185 -9.30 -3.05 1.39
C PHE A 185 -9.85 -3.16 2.82
N PHE A 186 -10.48 -2.09 3.30
CA PHE A 186 -10.88 -2.00 4.70
C PHE A 186 -11.98 -3.00 5.08
N PRO A 187 -13.10 -3.13 4.34
CA PRO A 187 -14.09 -4.17 4.63
C PRO A 187 -13.56 -5.59 4.42
N ALA A 188 -12.63 -5.83 3.48
CA ALA A 188 -11.96 -7.12 3.34
C ALA A 188 -11.14 -7.46 4.58
N PHE A 189 -10.37 -6.52 5.11
CA PHE A 189 -9.54 -6.69 6.29
C PHE A 189 -10.39 -6.94 7.55
N PHE A 190 -11.31 -6.03 7.86
CA PHE A 190 -12.16 -6.15 9.05
C PHE A 190 -13.16 -7.30 8.94
N GLY A 191 -13.69 -7.59 7.74
CA GLY A 191 -14.55 -8.74 7.51
C GLY A 191 -13.84 -10.07 7.72
N THR A 192 -12.57 -10.17 7.37
CA THR A 192 -11.73 -11.33 7.67
C THR A 192 -11.57 -11.51 9.19
N LEU A 193 -11.26 -10.44 9.92
CA LEU A 193 -11.18 -10.48 11.38
C LEU A 193 -12.53 -10.86 12.03
N LEU A 194 -13.63 -10.28 11.55
CA LEU A 194 -14.99 -10.59 12.02
C LEU A 194 -15.40 -12.04 11.73
N ALA A 195 -14.89 -12.65 10.66
CA ALA A 195 -15.08 -14.08 10.39
C ALA A 195 -14.30 -14.96 11.38
N GLY A 196 -13.37 -14.40 12.15
CA GLY A 196 -12.44 -15.12 13.03
C GLY A 196 -11.20 -15.61 12.30
N ALA A 197 -11.01 -15.22 11.05
CA ALA A 197 -9.88 -15.56 10.22
C ALA A 197 -8.73 -14.56 10.37
N ILE A 198 -7.57 -14.90 9.82
CA ILE A 198 -6.33 -14.13 9.90
C ILE A 198 -6.10 -13.41 8.57
N PRO A 199 -6.16 -12.07 8.51
CA PRO A 199 -5.85 -11.34 7.29
C PRO A 199 -4.35 -11.28 7.06
N VAL A 200 -3.93 -11.54 5.82
CA VAL A 200 -2.55 -11.42 5.34
C VAL A 200 -2.54 -10.44 4.16
N PRO A 201 -2.34 -9.14 4.42
CA PRO A 201 -2.19 -8.17 3.36
C PRO A 201 -0.94 -8.45 2.52
N ILE A 202 -1.10 -8.48 1.21
CA ILE A 202 -0.02 -8.61 0.25
C ILE A 202 -0.21 -7.61 -0.89
N TYR A 203 0.89 -7.12 -1.44
CA TYR A 203 0.81 -6.18 -2.56
C TYR A 203 0.41 -6.90 -3.85
N PRO A 204 -0.48 -6.30 -4.68
CA PRO A 204 -0.70 -6.76 -6.03
C PRO A 204 0.55 -6.53 -6.90
N PRO A 205 0.70 -7.25 -8.04
CA PRO A 205 1.83 -7.04 -8.94
C PRO A 205 1.73 -5.66 -9.60
N PHE A 206 2.81 -4.91 -9.54
CA PHE A 206 2.91 -3.59 -10.18
C PHE A 206 3.64 -3.64 -11.54
N ARG A 207 4.39 -4.72 -11.81
CA ARG A 207 5.23 -4.87 -13.01
C ARG A 207 4.87 -6.13 -13.78
N PRO A 208 4.26 -5.99 -14.98
CA PRO A 208 3.94 -7.13 -15.84
C PRO A 208 5.17 -7.92 -16.28
N ASP A 209 6.31 -7.24 -16.48
CA ASP A 209 7.57 -7.82 -16.92
C ASP A 209 8.25 -8.74 -15.89
N ARG A 210 7.91 -8.60 -14.60
CA ARG A 210 8.45 -9.41 -13.49
C ARG A 210 7.43 -10.33 -12.82
N ILE A 211 6.37 -10.66 -13.52
CA ILE A 211 5.24 -11.40 -12.97
C ILE A 211 5.62 -12.78 -12.44
N ALA A 212 6.59 -13.44 -13.07
CA ALA A 212 7.07 -14.76 -12.67
C ALA A 212 7.83 -14.73 -11.33
N ASP A 213 8.68 -13.72 -11.12
CA ASP A 213 9.42 -13.55 -9.87
C ASP A 213 8.47 -13.15 -8.73
N TYR A 214 7.54 -12.25 -9.02
CA TYR A 214 6.46 -11.89 -8.12
C TYR A 214 5.66 -13.13 -7.71
N ALA A 215 5.19 -13.95 -8.67
CA ALA A 215 4.40 -15.13 -8.39
C ALA A 215 5.16 -16.14 -7.49
N ARG A 216 6.44 -16.39 -7.75
CA ARG A 216 7.28 -17.26 -6.90
C ARG A 216 7.39 -16.75 -5.47
N ARG A 217 7.65 -15.45 -5.30
CA ARG A 217 7.75 -14.82 -3.97
C ARG A 217 6.43 -14.91 -3.22
N GLN A 218 5.32 -14.57 -3.89
CA GLN A 218 4.00 -14.63 -3.27
C GLN A 218 3.59 -16.07 -2.94
N ALA A 219 3.87 -17.05 -3.81
CA ALA A 219 3.60 -18.44 -3.53
C ALA A 219 4.30 -18.92 -2.24
N SER A 220 5.56 -18.50 -2.03
CA SER A 220 6.29 -18.82 -0.79
C SER A 220 5.63 -18.19 0.44
N ILE A 221 5.24 -16.91 0.37
CA ILE A 221 4.56 -16.20 1.47
C ILE A 221 3.23 -16.86 1.79
N LEU A 222 2.41 -17.13 0.76
CA LEU A 222 1.08 -17.72 0.91
C LEU A 222 1.15 -19.16 1.44
N SER A 223 2.15 -19.94 1.01
CA SER A 223 2.38 -21.29 1.52
C SER A 223 2.78 -21.27 2.99
N ASN A 224 3.72 -20.39 3.39
CA ASN A 224 4.12 -20.23 4.78
C ASN A 224 2.97 -19.78 5.68
N ALA A 225 2.09 -18.91 5.16
CA ALA A 225 0.91 -18.46 5.88
C ALA A 225 -0.22 -19.51 5.92
N GLY A 226 -0.14 -20.58 5.14
CA GLY A 226 -1.21 -21.57 5.01
C GLY A 226 -2.48 -20.99 4.42
N THR A 227 -2.35 -20.08 3.46
CA THR A 227 -3.47 -19.30 2.91
C THR A 227 -4.52 -20.19 2.25
N ARG A 228 -5.79 -20.03 2.65
CA ARG A 228 -6.93 -20.76 2.10
C ARG A 228 -7.67 -20.05 0.98
N LEU A 229 -7.73 -18.72 1.04
CA LEU A 229 -8.45 -17.88 0.07
C LEU A 229 -7.67 -16.59 -0.18
N ILE A 230 -7.74 -16.08 -1.41
CA ILE A 230 -7.25 -14.74 -1.78
C ILE A 230 -8.46 -13.88 -2.14
N ILE A 231 -8.54 -12.69 -1.55
CA ILE A 231 -9.42 -11.60 -1.98
C ILE A 231 -8.60 -10.64 -2.83
N THR A 232 -9.05 -10.40 -4.07
CA THR A 232 -8.34 -9.55 -5.02
C THR A 232 -9.33 -8.70 -5.84
N PHE A 233 -8.88 -8.06 -6.90
CA PHE A 233 -9.71 -7.31 -7.84
C PHE A 233 -9.70 -7.97 -9.23
N ALA A 234 -10.70 -7.69 -10.05
CA ALA A 234 -11.00 -8.42 -11.28
C ALA A 234 -9.81 -8.54 -12.24
N ASP A 235 -9.02 -7.47 -12.42
CA ASP A 235 -7.89 -7.44 -13.34
C ASP A 235 -6.78 -8.44 -12.98
N ILE A 236 -6.65 -8.77 -11.70
CA ILE A 236 -5.58 -9.63 -11.16
C ILE A 236 -6.08 -11.04 -10.82
N GLU A 237 -7.39 -11.28 -10.85
CA GLU A 237 -7.96 -12.56 -10.46
C GLU A 237 -7.37 -13.74 -11.24
N ARG A 238 -7.16 -13.58 -12.55
CA ARG A 238 -6.53 -14.61 -13.39
C ARG A 238 -5.11 -14.93 -12.96
N LEU A 239 -4.32 -13.90 -12.64
CA LEU A 239 -2.95 -14.08 -12.16
C LEU A 239 -2.94 -14.74 -10.79
N ALA A 240 -3.78 -14.27 -9.87
CA ALA A 240 -3.93 -14.88 -8.55
C ALA A 240 -4.36 -16.35 -8.66
N GLY A 241 -5.15 -16.68 -9.67
CA GLY A 241 -5.51 -18.07 -10.02
C GLY A 241 -4.30 -18.97 -10.32
N LEU A 242 -3.24 -18.43 -10.93
CA LEU A 242 -1.99 -19.17 -11.18
C LEU A 242 -1.27 -19.57 -9.89
N LEU A 243 -1.46 -18.83 -8.80
CA LEU A 243 -0.88 -19.16 -7.50
C LEU A 243 -1.47 -20.43 -6.89
N ARG A 244 -2.70 -20.82 -7.29
CA ARG A 244 -3.34 -22.05 -6.79
C ARG A 244 -2.54 -23.31 -7.09
N SER A 245 -1.85 -23.37 -8.24
CA SER A 245 -1.01 -24.51 -8.59
C SER A 245 0.27 -24.60 -7.75
N GLN A 246 0.67 -23.51 -7.11
CA GLN A 246 1.92 -23.39 -6.34
C GLN A 246 1.68 -23.37 -4.83
N VAL A 247 0.43 -23.14 -4.38
CA VAL A 247 0.05 -23.03 -2.96
C VAL A 247 -1.00 -24.09 -2.64
N PRO A 248 -0.61 -25.25 -2.09
CA PRO A 248 -1.52 -26.41 -1.89
C PRO A 248 -2.73 -26.10 -1.00
N THR A 249 -2.62 -25.17 -0.07
CA THR A 249 -3.71 -24.78 0.85
C THR A 249 -4.72 -23.83 0.20
N LEU A 250 -4.38 -23.21 -0.93
CA LEU A 250 -5.20 -22.20 -1.59
C LEU A 250 -6.37 -22.84 -2.35
N SER A 251 -7.55 -22.77 -1.76
CA SER A 251 -8.77 -23.37 -2.31
C SER A 251 -9.52 -22.46 -3.27
N ALA A 252 -9.43 -21.12 -3.08
CA ALA A 252 -10.19 -20.16 -3.87
C ALA A 252 -9.47 -18.82 -4.02
N VAL A 253 -9.79 -18.16 -5.14
CA VAL A 253 -9.51 -16.75 -5.41
C VAL A 253 -10.85 -16.10 -5.72
N THR A 254 -11.09 -14.89 -5.23
CA THR A 254 -12.37 -14.18 -5.40
C THR A 254 -12.15 -12.68 -5.37
N THR A 255 -13.02 -11.93 -6.00
CA THR A 255 -13.08 -10.48 -5.82
C THR A 255 -13.89 -10.13 -4.57
N LEU A 256 -13.77 -8.88 -4.10
CA LEU A 256 -14.62 -8.43 -2.99
C LEU A 256 -16.09 -8.35 -3.43
N ASP A 257 -16.36 -7.94 -4.66
CA ASP A 257 -17.71 -7.77 -5.19
C ASP A 257 -18.42 -9.11 -5.37
N ASP A 258 -17.69 -10.17 -5.80
CA ASP A 258 -18.24 -11.53 -5.85
C ASP A 258 -18.47 -12.14 -4.46
N LEU A 259 -17.67 -11.69 -3.48
CA LEU A 259 -17.76 -12.15 -2.11
C LEU A 259 -18.91 -11.48 -1.36
N ALA A 260 -19.01 -10.17 -1.49
CA ALA A 260 -19.98 -9.32 -0.81
C ALA A 260 -20.32 -8.13 -1.72
N PRO A 261 -21.30 -8.24 -2.58
CA PRO A 261 -21.75 -7.15 -3.46
C PRO A 261 -22.08 -5.89 -2.66
N PRO A 262 -21.90 -4.71 -3.27
CA PRO A 262 -22.12 -3.42 -2.61
C PRO A 262 -23.56 -3.18 -2.16
#